data_59a8bb8008f7561b99d2228c67dd65ea
#
_entry.id   59a8bb8008f7561b99d2228c67dd65ea
#
_cell.length_a   1.000
_cell.length_b   1.000
_cell.length_c   1.000
_cell.angle_alpha   90.00
_cell.angle_beta   90.00
_cell.angle_gamma   90.00
#
_symmetry.space_group_name_H-M   'P 1'
#
loop_
_entity.id
_entity.type
_entity.pdbx_description
1 polymer ?
#
loop_
_entity_poly.entity_id
_entity_poly.type
_entity_poly.pdbx_seq_one_letter_code
_entity_poly.pdbx_strand_id
1 'polypeptide(L)'
;MRLHLSTVRYTVHMSENNTQNLLNVERIAKIVGSLAPAGPRMKPQEMAGVVASLRKAAEESVDHVHRITGLDAAQDLRDSEVLVVDRSTWAKANAQAFSIMLVPFVKPAFEKIQQKKPHADLNKLQEGLAFEVGAVLSFLSTKVLGQYEPYAALAGYGQPGGRLMLIAPNVVSVERELNVEPEDFRLWVCLHEQTHRVQFAAAPWLRDYFLAKITELGDSAASTFDLKDAFRAAAQARAEEPGEGRAHPVKEATAKARKIASELTAIMSLLEGHANVVMDAVDAQIVPTVKTIRRRFNRRSSTQKFLTKLIYRLLGMNKKMAQYRDGQKFVQHVVDAVGMERFNVVWERPENLPTEREIHNPDAWIERVLDEDAKVVVAGGGDEENTA
;
A
#
# COMPACT_ATOMS: atom_id res chain seq x y z
N MET A 1 8.69 -39.24 -9.86
CA MET A 1 9.00 -39.01 -8.43
C MET A 1 8.29 -37.74 -8.00
N ARG A 2 7.22 -37.81 -7.20
CA ARG A 2 6.39 -36.63 -6.85
C ARG A 2 7.15 -35.79 -5.83
N LEU A 3 7.59 -34.60 -6.23
CA LEU A 3 8.11 -33.60 -5.31
C LEU A 3 6.97 -32.99 -4.52
N HIS A 4 6.99 -33.24 -3.22
CA HIS A 4 6.15 -32.54 -2.24
C HIS A 4 6.58 -31.07 -2.15
N LEU A 5 5.84 -30.21 -2.81
CA LEU A 5 5.84 -28.79 -2.49
C LEU A 5 5.26 -28.63 -1.08
N SER A 6 6.13 -28.45 -0.10
CA SER A 6 5.74 -28.05 1.25
C SER A 6 5.24 -26.60 1.18
N THR A 7 3.92 -26.47 1.03
CA THR A 7 3.23 -25.21 1.24
C THR A 7 3.43 -24.83 2.71
N VAL A 8 4.38 -23.97 3.01
CA VAL A 8 4.51 -23.32 4.32
C VAL A 8 3.29 -22.43 4.48
N ARG A 9 2.23 -22.98 5.06
CA ARG A 9 1.11 -22.17 5.56
C ARG A 9 1.64 -21.38 6.75
N TYR A 10 1.90 -20.10 6.54
CA TYR A 10 2.03 -19.13 7.63
C TYR A 10 0.66 -18.97 8.29
N THR A 11 0.29 -19.95 9.11
CA THR A 11 -0.90 -19.84 9.95
C THR A 11 -0.52 -18.95 11.11
N VAL A 12 -0.88 -17.68 11.02
CA VAL A 12 -0.86 -16.80 12.20
C VAL A 12 -1.95 -17.32 13.13
N HIS A 13 -1.59 -18.21 14.05
CA HIS A 13 -2.45 -18.58 15.18
C HIS A 13 -2.55 -17.37 16.11
N MET A 14 -3.45 -16.47 15.79
CA MET A 14 -3.91 -15.46 16.74
C MET A 14 -4.91 -16.12 17.69
N SER A 15 -4.63 -16.09 18.98
CA SER A 15 -5.61 -16.46 20.00
C SER A 15 -6.78 -15.49 19.90
N GLU A 16 -7.92 -15.98 19.39
CA GLU A 16 -9.00 -15.21 18.79
C GLU A 16 -9.78 -14.27 19.71
N ASN A 17 -9.60 -14.27 21.02
CA ASN A 17 -10.57 -13.62 21.91
C ASN A 17 -10.13 -12.35 22.65
N ASN A 18 -8.89 -11.88 22.53
CA ASN A 18 -8.49 -10.66 23.28
C ASN A 18 -7.75 -9.57 22.46
N THR A 19 -7.34 -9.86 21.24
CA THR A 19 -6.51 -8.94 20.43
C THR A 19 -7.34 -8.05 19.50
N GLN A 20 -8.52 -8.49 19.06
CA GLN A 20 -9.44 -7.71 18.20
C GLN A 20 -10.00 -6.46 18.90
N ASN A 21 -9.96 -6.41 20.25
CA ASN A 21 -10.48 -5.29 21.03
C ASN A 21 -9.49 -4.16 21.32
N LEU A 22 -8.20 -4.30 20.98
CA LEU A 22 -7.19 -3.26 21.27
C LEU A 22 -7.43 -1.98 20.46
N LEU A 23 -7.90 -2.11 19.22
CA LEU A 23 -8.35 -1.00 18.39
C LEU A 23 -9.87 -1.10 18.18
N ASN A 24 -10.60 -0.26 18.88
CA ASN A 24 -12.04 -0.22 18.73
C ASN A 24 -12.44 0.43 17.40
N VAL A 25 -12.59 -0.40 16.35
CA VAL A 25 -12.91 0.02 14.98
C VAL A 25 -14.20 0.83 14.92
N GLU A 26 -15.23 0.46 15.69
CA GLU A 26 -16.49 1.20 15.71
C GLU A 26 -16.31 2.60 16.31
N ARG A 27 -15.51 2.72 17.36
CA ARG A 27 -15.20 4.01 17.96
C ARG A 27 -14.42 4.89 17.01
N ILE A 28 -13.40 4.33 16.36
CA ILE A 28 -12.63 5.02 15.31
C ILE A 28 -13.57 5.49 14.19
N ALA A 29 -14.48 4.62 13.73
CA ALA A 29 -15.45 4.97 12.69
C ALA A 29 -16.38 6.12 13.08
N LYS A 30 -16.84 6.17 14.34
CA LYS A 30 -17.64 7.30 14.87
C LYS A 30 -16.85 8.60 14.88
N ILE A 31 -15.60 8.57 15.33
CA ILE A 31 -14.71 9.74 15.36
C ILE A 31 -14.46 10.24 13.93
N VAL A 32 -14.15 9.34 13.01
CA VAL A 32 -13.98 9.68 11.60
C VAL A 32 -15.23 10.31 11.01
N GLY A 33 -16.41 9.73 11.28
CA GLY A 33 -17.69 10.25 10.80
C GLY A 33 -17.96 11.70 11.27
N SER A 34 -17.42 12.08 12.44
CA SER A 34 -17.57 13.44 12.98
C SER A 34 -16.48 14.42 12.50
N LEU A 35 -15.27 13.94 12.20
CA LEU A 35 -14.12 14.77 11.88
C LEU A 35 -13.80 14.84 10.39
N ALA A 36 -14.19 13.84 9.60
CA ALA A 36 -13.90 13.83 8.16
C ALA A 36 -14.72 14.94 7.47
N PRO A 37 -14.04 15.91 6.82
CA PRO A 37 -14.76 17.02 6.20
C PRO A 37 -15.54 16.52 4.99
N ALA A 38 -16.74 17.10 4.79
CA ALA A 38 -17.52 16.85 3.59
C ALA A 38 -16.74 17.21 2.33
N GLY A 39 -17.05 16.55 1.22
CA GLY A 39 -16.51 16.89 -0.09
C GLY A 39 -17.07 18.18 -0.67
N PRO A 40 -16.76 18.50 -1.93
CA PRO A 40 -17.33 19.64 -2.63
C PRO A 40 -18.86 19.53 -2.71
N ARG A 41 -19.52 20.66 -2.56
CA ARG A 41 -20.99 20.71 -2.69
C ARG A 41 -21.37 20.41 -4.14
N MET A 42 -22.32 19.47 -4.30
CA MET A 42 -22.82 19.01 -5.60
C MET A 42 -24.30 18.69 -5.49
N LYS A 43 -25.01 18.81 -6.61
CA LYS A 43 -26.39 18.32 -6.71
C LYS A 43 -26.41 16.78 -6.70
N PRO A 44 -27.47 16.12 -6.17
CA PRO A 44 -27.56 14.67 -6.17
C PRO A 44 -27.34 14.01 -7.53
N GLN A 45 -27.85 14.62 -8.58
CA GLN A 45 -27.70 14.12 -9.95
C GLN A 45 -26.25 14.20 -10.46
N GLU A 46 -25.51 15.27 -10.11
CA GLU A 46 -24.10 15.40 -10.42
C GLU A 46 -23.25 14.36 -9.66
N MET A 47 -23.57 14.12 -8.39
CA MET A 47 -22.92 13.07 -7.59
C MET A 47 -23.14 11.68 -8.20
N ALA A 48 -24.37 11.37 -8.62
CA ALA A 48 -24.67 10.10 -9.28
C ALA A 48 -23.89 9.94 -10.59
N GLY A 49 -23.75 11.02 -11.39
CA GLY A 49 -22.94 11.04 -12.61
C GLY A 49 -21.46 10.77 -12.33
N VAL A 50 -20.88 11.39 -11.29
CA VAL A 50 -19.48 11.13 -10.87
C VAL A 50 -19.28 9.67 -10.46
N VAL A 51 -20.20 9.12 -9.68
CA VAL A 51 -20.11 7.71 -9.23
C VAL A 51 -20.19 6.76 -10.43
N ALA A 52 -21.10 7.00 -11.35
CA ALA A 52 -21.24 6.20 -12.57
C ALA A 52 -19.98 6.26 -13.44
N SER A 53 -19.43 7.46 -13.64
CA SER A 53 -18.20 7.68 -14.41
C SER A 53 -16.99 6.99 -13.76
N LEU A 54 -16.81 7.09 -12.44
CA LEU A 54 -15.73 6.39 -11.74
C LEU A 54 -15.85 4.86 -11.81
N ARG A 55 -17.06 4.31 -11.75
CA ARG A 55 -17.28 2.86 -11.93
C ARG A 55 -16.89 2.42 -13.33
N LYS A 56 -17.34 3.17 -14.35
CA LYS A 56 -16.98 2.92 -15.74
C LYS A 56 -15.47 2.99 -15.95
N ALA A 57 -14.82 4.04 -15.46
CA ALA A 57 -13.37 4.20 -15.55
C ALA A 57 -12.60 3.06 -14.86
N ALA A 58 -13.07 2.58 -13.69
CA ALA A 58 -12.48 1.46 -12.99
C ALA A 58 -12.61 0.14 -13.76
N GLU A 59 -13.71 -0.08 -14.47
CA GLU A 59 -13.92 -1.22 -15.35
C GLU A 59 -12.99 -1.15 -16.57
N GLU A 60 -13.00 -0.03 -17.29
CA GLU A 60 -12.16 0.21 -18.48
C GLU A 60 -10.66 0.12 -18.17
N SER A 61 -10.24 0.54 -16.99
CA SER A 61 -8.82 0.51 -16.58
C SER A 61 -8.21 -0.89 -16.51
N VAL A 62 -9.01 -1.95 -16.31
CA VAL A 62 -8.53 -3.35 -16.22
C VAL A 62 -7.82 -3.77 -17.50
N ASP A 63 -8.49 -3.60 -18.65
CA ASP A 63 -7.96 -4.01 -19.95
C ASP A 63 -6.69 -3.22 -20.33
N HIS A 64 -6.65 -1.94 -19.95
CA HIS A 64 -5.47 -1.12 -20.19
C HIS A 64 -4.29 -1.57 -19.35
N VAL A 65 -4.49 -1.84 -18.06
CA VAL A 65 -3.44 -2.34 -17.18
C VAL A 65 -2.94 -3.71 -17.65
N HIS A 66 -3.86 -4.62 -18.01
CA HIS A 66 -3.47 -5.93 -18.58
C HIS A 66 -2.59 -5.77 -19.82
N ARG A 67 -3.00 -4.93 -20.78
CA ARG A 67 -2.26 -4.70 -22.02
C ARG A 67 -0.88 -4.10 -21.81
N ILE A 68 -0.72 -3.23 -20.80
CA ILE A 68 0.56 -2.59 -20.50
C ILE A 68 1.48 -3.54 -19.73
N THR A 69 0.94 -4.30 -18.78
CA THR A 69 1.73 -5.14 -17.88
C THR A 69 1.93 -6.57 -18.37
N GLY A 70 1.02 -7.09 -19.20
CA GLY A 70 1.01 -8.50 -19.57
C GLY A 70 0.66 -9.45 -18.40
N LEU A 71 0.15 -8.96 -17.27
CA LEU A 71 -0.19 -9.77 -16.11
C LEU A 71 -1.58 -10.41 -16.28
N ASP A 72 -1.64 -11.71 -16.55
CA ASP A 72 -2.90 -12.45 -16.75
C ASP A 72 -3.83 -12.42 -15.52
N ALA A 73 -3.30 -12.16 -14.34
CA ALA A 73 -4.09 -11.94 -13.14
C ALA A 73 -5.13 -10.82 -13.29
N ALA A 74 -4.94 -9.87 -14.22
CA ALA A 74 -5.91 -8.84 -14.54
C ALA A 74 -7.20 -9.40 -15.16
N GLN A 75 -7.17 -10.60 -15.74
CA GLN A 75 -8.33 -11.23 -16.39
C GLN A 75 -9.33 -11.84 -15.39
N ASP A 76 -8.90 -12.09 -14.14
CA ASP A 76 -9.75 -12.63 -13.09
C ASP A 76 -9.56 -11.90 -11.76
N LEU A 77 -10.31 -10.82 -11.57
CA LEU A 77 -10.32 -9.99 -10.37
C LEU A 77 -11.63 -10.13 -9.57
N ARG A 78 -12.37 -11.24 -9.77
CA ARG A 78 -13.72 -11.44 -9.17
C ARG A 78 -13.70 -11.61 -7.67
N ASP A 79 -12.57 -11.99 -7.08
CA ASP A 79 -12.39 -12.15 -5.64
C ASP A 79 -12.19 -10.82 -4.89
N SER A 80 -12.08 -9.71 -5.61
CA SER A 80 -11.91 -8.37 -5.08
C SER A 80 -13.01 -7.41 -5.57
N GLU A 81 -13.34 -6.40 -4.78
CA GLU A 81 -14.43 -5.47 -5.07
C GLU A 81 -13.95 -4.07 -5.43
N VAL A 82 -14.75 -3.34 -6.20
CA VAL A 82 -14.51 -1.92 -6.53
C VAL A 82 -15.58 -1.06 -5.87
N LEU A 83 -15.16 -0.14 -5.02
CA LEU A 83 -16.03 0.73 -4.24
C LEU A 83 -15.76 2.20 -4.57
N VAL A 84 -16.81 2.94 -4.93
CA VAL A 84 -16.77 4.41 -4.99
C VAL A 84 -17.33 4.94 -3.67
N VAL A 85 -16.49 5.61 -2.88
CA VAL A 85 -16.76 5.92 -1.49
C VAL A 85 -16.60 7.42 -1.19
N ASP A 86 -17.16 7.84 -0.04
CA ASP A 86 -16.84 9.11 0.58
C ASP A 86 -15.61 9.00 1.53
N ARG A 87 -15.20 10.13 2.08
CA ARG A 87 -14.05 10.22 2.99
C ARG A 87 -14.24 9.41 4.27
N SER A 88 -15.46 9.44 4.81
CA SER A 88 -15.81 8.75 6.05
C SER A 88 -15.78 7.23 5.85
N THR A 89 -16.35 6.74 4.76
CA THR A 89 -16.35 5.32 4.39
C THR A 89 -14.94 4.81 4.15
N TRP A 90 -14.11 5.57 3.43
CA TRP A 90 -12.70 5.23 3.23
C TRP A 90 -11.94 5.11 4.56
N ALA A 91 -12.09 6.08 5.45
CA ALA A 91 -11.38 6.07 6.72
C ALA A 91 -11.88 4.97 7.66
N LYS A 92 -13.19 4.64 7.65
CA LYS A 92 -13.74 3.47 8.33
C LYS A 92 -13.13 2.17 7.79
N ALA A 93 -13.03 2.05 6.48
CA ALA A 93 -12.42 0.89 5.83
C ALA A 93 -10.96 0.71 6.24
N ASN A 94 -10.19 1.81 6.30
CA ASN A 94 -8.82 1.76 6.77
C ASN A 94 -8.68 1.46 8.27
N ALA A 95 -9.63 1.87 9.11
CA ALA A 95 -9.67 1.47 10.51
C ALA A 95 -9.80 -0.06 10.66
N GLN A 96 -10.55 -0.71 9.78
CA GLN A 96 -10.67 -2.18 9.73
C GLN A 96 -9.33 -2.84 9.39
N ALA A 97 -8.63 -2.36 8.37
CA ALA A 97 -7.29 -2.86 8.02
C ALA A 97 -6.26 -2.61 9.15
N PHE A 98 -6.29 -1.44 9.75
CA PHE A 98 -5.38 -1.07 10.84
C PHE A 98 -5.62 -1.88 12.12
N SER A 99 -6.84 -2.42 12.34
CA SER A 99 -7.11 -3.32 13.46
C SER A 99 -6.30 -4.61 13.42
N ILE A 100 -5.70 -4.94 12.27
CA ILE A 100 -4.76 -6.06 12.10
C ILE A 100 -3.32 -5.54 12.06
N MET A 101 -3.04 -4.58 11.21
CA MET A 101 -1.68 -4.12 10.93
C MET A 101 -1.01 -3.44 12.13
N LEU A 102 -1.76 -2.79 13.03
CA LEU A 102 -1.20 -2.10 14.19
C LEU A 102 -1.09 -2.97 15.45
N VAL A 103 -1.74 -4.14 15.49
CA VAL A 103 -1.71 -5.04 16.66
C VAL A 103 -0.28 -5.35 17.12
N PRO A 104 0.70 -5.68 16.26
CA PRO A 104 2.05 -6.01 16.68
C PRO A 104 2.77 -4.88 17.42
N PHE A 105 2.37 -3.63 17.19
CA PHE A 105 2.94 -2.45 17.85
C PHE A 105 2.16 -2.05 19.11
N VAL A 106 0.84 -2.19 19.06
CA VAL A 106 -0.07 -1.72 20.13
C VAL A 106 -0.08 -2.71 21.31
N LYS A 107 -0.14 -4.02 21.04
CA LYS A 107 -0.23 -5.06 22.05
C LYS A 107 0.92 -5.00 23.07
N PRO A 108 2.21 -5.00 22.68
CA PRO A 108 3.32 -4.91 23.61
C PRO A 108 3.32 -3.61 24.42
N ALA A 109 2.88 -2.50 23.83
CA ALA A 109 2.78 -1.22 24.53
C ALA A 109 1.72 -1.25 25.64
N PHE A 110 0.56 -1.88 25.38
CA PHE A 110 -0.49 -2.06 26.38
C PHE A 110 -0.04 -3.00 27.50
N GLU A 111 0.57 -4.13 27.18
CA GLU A 111 1.12 -5.08 28.17
C GLU A 111 2.15 -4.41 29.08
N LYS A 112 3.06 -3.61 28.53
CA LYS A 112 4.05 -2.83 29.30
C LYS A 112 3.42 -1.80 30.23
N ILE A 113 2.34 -1.14 29.80
CA ILE A 113 1.60 -0.19 30.61
C ILE A 113 0.91 -0.95 31.76
N GLN A 114 0.28 -2.08 31.49
CA GLN A 114 -0.43 -2.89 32.47
C GLN A 114 0.53 -3.46 33.53
N GLN A 115 1.73 -3.92 33.13
CA GLN A 115 2.76 -4.37 34.05
C GLN A 115 3.25 -3.25 34.99
N LYS A 116 3.45 -2.03 34.47
CA LYS A 116 3.91 -0.88 35.25
C LYS A 116 2.81 -0.23 36.10
N LYS A 117 1.58 -0.31 35.65
CA LYS A 117 0.40 0.29 36.28
C LYS A 117 -0.77 -0.70 36.23
N PRO A 118 -0.83 -1.69 37.14
CA PRO A 118 -1.86 -2.74 37.12
C PRO A 118 -3.30 -2.22 37.22
N HIS A 119 -3.49 -1.01 37.76
CA HIS A 119 -4.79 -0.34 37.90
C HIS A 119 -5.04 0.71 36.80
N ALA A 120 -4.24 0.73 35.71
CA ALA A 120 -4.51 1.65 34.62
C ALA A 120 -5.86 1.32 33.96
N ASP A 121 -6.65 2.36 33.72
CA ASP A 121 -7.92 2.24 33.00
C ASP A 121 -7.65 2.00 31.51
N LEU A 122 -7.67 0.72 31.11
CA LEU A 122 -7.42 0.30 29.73
C LEU A 122 -8.45 0.88 28.75
N ASN A 123 -9.70 1.09 29.19
CA ASN A 123 -10.72 1.66 28.33
C ASN A 123 -10.37 3.11 27.96
N LYS A 124 -9.86 3.91 28.91
CA LYS A 124 -9.39 5.26 28.61
C LYS A 124 -8.19 5.27 27.65
N LEU A 125 -7.29 4.32 27.77
CA LEU A 125 -6.17 4.18 26.85
C LEU A 125 -6.65 3.81 25.44
N GLN A 126 -7.59 2.88 25.31
CA GLN A 126 -8.21 2.50 24.05
C GLN A 126 -8.99 3.65 23.43
N GLU A 127 -9.73 4.44 24.21
CA GLU A 127 -10.44 5.63 23.74
C GLU A 127 -9.47 6.69 23.21
N GLY A 128 -8.38 6.95 23.93
CA GLY A 128 -7.33 7.87 23.48
C GLY A 128 -6.70 7.42 22.17
N LEU A 129 -6.37 6.13 22.07
CA LEU A 129 -5.81 5.54 20.83
C LEU A 129 -6.81 5.64 19.67
N ALA A 130 -8.08 5.31 19.90
CA ALA A 130 -9.13 5.40 18.90
C ALA A 130 -9.32 6.84 18.39
N PHE A 131 -9.21 7.83 19.29
CA PHE A 131 -9.29 9.24 18.91
C PHE A 131 -8.10 9.64 18.02
N GLU A 132 -6.89 9.27 18.40
CA GLU A 132 -5.67 9.61 17.63
C GLU A 132 -5.69 8.94 16.25
N VAL A 133 -5.99 7.63 16.16
CA VAL A 133 -6.13 6.92 14.89
C VAL A 133 -7.23 7.54 14.03
N GLY A 134 -8.39 7.81 14.62
CA GLY A 134 -9.52 8.43 13.92
C GLY A 134 -9.19 9.82 13.39
N ALA A 135 -8.48 10.64 14.15
CA ALA A 135 -8.05 11.97 13.72
C ALA A 135 -7.05 11.92 12.55
N VAL A 136 -6.09 10.98 12.61
CA VAL A 136 -5.13 10.75 11.50
C VAL A 136 -5.86 10.27 10.24
N LEU A 137 -6.75 9.28 10.37
CA LEU A 137 -7.52 8.77 9.24
C LEU A 137 -8.45 9.83 8.64
N SER A 138 -9.09 10.65 9.47
CA SER A 138 -9.93 11.77 9.00
C SER A 138 -9.12 12.77 8.17
N PHE A 139 -7.90 13.07 8.60
CA PHE A 139 -7.02 13.95 7.83
C PHE A 139 -6.57 13.28 6.52
N LEU A 140 -6.12 12.02 6.56
CA LEU A 140 -5.67 11.28 5.38
C LEU A 140 -6.80 11.11 4.37
N SER A 141 -8.04 10.93 4.83
CA SER A 141 -9.21 10.81 3.96
C SER A 141 -9.40 11.99 3.01
N THR A 142 -8.78 13.14 3.27
CA THR A 142 -8.83 14.32 2.39
C THR A 142 -7.73 14.34 1.34
N LYS A 143 -6.77 13.41 1.41
CA LYS A 143 -5.55 13.43 0.57
C LYS A 143 -5.49 12.32 -0.46
N VAL A 144 -6.15 11.20 -0.21
CA VAL A 144 -6.12 10.00 -1.04
C VAL A 144 -7.17 10.09 -2.15
N LEU A 145 -6.81 9.78 -3.39
CA LEU A 145 -7.75 9.74 -4.53
C LEU A 145 -8.36 8.36 -4.70
N GLY A 146 -7.55 7.33 -4.54
CA GLY A 146 -7.92 5.94 -4.55
C GLY A 146 -6.98 5.13 -3.67
N GLN A 147 -7.31 3.87 -3.45
CA GLN A 147 -6.50 2.92 -2.69
C GLN A 147 -6.94 1.50 -2.98
N TYR A 148 -6.00 0.61 -3.30
CA TYR A 148 -6.23 -0.82 -3.15
C TYR A 148 -5.89 -1.26 -1.73
N GLU A 149 -6.81 -1.96 -1.06
CA GLU A 149 -6.69 -2.38 0.34
C GLU A 149 -6.93 -3.90 0.45
N PRO A 150 -5.88 -4.73 0.66
CA PRO A 150 -5.98 -6.19 0.69
C PRO A 150 -6.20 -6.79 2.09
N TYR A 151 -6.11 -6.01 3.18
CA TYR A 151 -5.97 -6.56 4.53
C TYR A 151 -7.27 -6.72 5.30
N ALA A 152 -8.29 -5.91 5.03
CA ALA A 152 -9.54 -5.92 5.79
C ALA A 152 -10.28 -7.26 5.72
N ALA A 153 -10.11 -8.03 4.64
CA ALA A 153 -10.64 -9.37 4.51
C ALA A 153 -10.12 -10.32 5.61
N LEU A 154 -8.89 -10.13 6.11
CA LEU A 154 -8.33 -10.89 7.22
C LEU A 154 -9.03 -10.59 8.56
N ALA A 155 -9.70 -9.43 8.67
CA ALA A 155 -10.54 -9.06 9.81
C ALA A 155 -12.03 -9.40 9.58
N GLY A 156 -12.37 -10.11 8.51
CA GLY A 156 -13.74 -10.48 8.18
C GLY A 156 -14.55 -9.38 7.47
N TYR A 157 -13.87 -8.39 6.85
CA TYR A 157 -14.53 -7.31 6.12
C TYR A 157 -14.22 -7.37 4.62
N GLY A 158 -15.26 -7.30 3.77
CA GLY A 158 -15.12 -7.25 2.32
C GLY A 158 -14.79 -8.61 1.69
N GLN A 159 -14.30 -8.59 0.47
CA GLN A 159 -13.98 -9.77 -0.33
C GLN A 159 -12.57 -10.32 -0.02
N PRO A 160 -12.32 -11.63 -0.20
CA PRO A 160 -11.02 -12.25 0.09
C PRO A 160 -9.83 -11.60 -0.65
N GLY A 161 -10.02 -11.19 -1.89
CA GLY A 161 -9.02 -10.50 -2.70
C GLY A 161 -8.88 -9.00 -2.42
N GLY A 162 -9.56 -8.49 -1.37
CA GLY A 162 -9.48 -7.08 -0.99
C GLY A 162 -10.42 -6.16 -1.75
N ARG A 163 -10.17 -4.86 -1.67
CA ARG A 163 -11.04 -3.83 -2.25
C ARG A 163 -10.26 -2.66 -2.83
N LEU A 164 -10.66 -2.26 -4.02
CA LEU A 164 -10.24 -1.02 -4.64
C LEU A 164 -11.23 0.07 -4.26
N MET A 165 -10.79 1.12 -3.59
CA MET A 165 -11.63 2.24 -3.18
C MET A 165 -11.26 3.50 -3.97
N LEU A 166 -12.27 4.15 -4.54
CA LEU A 166 -12.14 5.45 -5.23
C LEU A 166 -12.86 6.51 -4.39
N ILE A 167 -12.13 7.52 -3.92
CA ILE A 167 -12.67 8.53 -3.03
C ILE A 167 -13.25 9.68 -3.87
N ALA A 168 -14.51 9.54 -4.29
CA ALA A 168 -15.18 10.44 -5.22
C ALA A 168 -15.05 11.94 -4.85
N PRO A 169 -15.27 12.39 -3.60
CA PRO A 169 -15.13 13.80 -3.27
C PRO A 169 -13.71 14.34 -3.45
N ASN A 170 -12.68 13.51 -3.33
CA ASN A 170 -11.30 13.93 -3.55
C ASN A 170 -10.97 14.01 -5.04
N VAL A 171 -11.40 13.01 -5.81
CA VAL A 171 -11.23 13.03 -7.27
C VAL A 171 -11.86 14.30 -7.84
N VAL A 172 -13.13 14.60 -7.50
CA VAL A 172 -13.81 15.82 -7.94
C VAL A 172 -13.09 17.09 -7.46
N SER A 173 -12.59 17.12 -6.23
CA SER A 173 -11.86 18.29 -5.71
C SER A 173 -10.60 18.54 -6.54
N VAL A 174 -9.87 17.48 -6.88
CA VAL A 174 -8.59 17.58 -7.60
C VAL A 174 -8.78 17.85 -9.08
N GLU A 175 -9.76 17.21 -9.75
CA GLU A 175 -10.06 17.51 -11.16
C GLU A 175 -10.42 18.99 -11.35
N ARG A 176 -11.19 19.58 -10.42
CA ARG A 176 -11.55 21.00 -10.43
C ARG A 176 -10.34 21.90 -10.14
N GLU A 177 -9.55 21.58 -9.11
CA GLU A 177 -8.34 22.32 -8.76
C GLU A 177 -7.32 22.34 -9.91
N LEU A 178 -7.12 21.21 -10.56
CA LEU A 178 -6.21 21.08 -11.69
C LEU A 178 -6.80 21.61 -13.00
N ASN A 179 -8.11 21.87 -13.05
CA ASN A 179 -8.84 22.25 -14.26
C ASN A 179 -8.53 21.32 -15.44
N VAL A 180 -8.65 19.99 -15.21
CA VAL A 180 -8.43 18.92 -16.20
C VAL A 180 -9.75 18.36 -16.69
N GLU A 181 -9.71 17.62 -17.82
CA GLU A 181 -10.87 16.91 -18.32
C GLU A 181 -11.29 15.83 -17.33
N PRO A 182 -12.55 15.85 -16.79
CA PRO A 182 -12.96 14.98 -15.71
C PRO A 182 -12.89 13.48 -16.04
N GLU A 183 -13.37 13.07 -17.22
CA GLU A 183 -13.38 11.64 -17.62
C GLU A 183 -11.96 11.11 -17.76
N ASP A 184 -11.07 11.86 -18.40
CA ASP A 184 -9.66 11.52 -18.54
C ASP A 184 -8.96 11.41 -17.18
N PHE A 185 -9.25 12.36 -16.27
CA PHE A 185 -8.63 12.35 -14.94
C PHE A 185 -9.11 11.16 -14.10
N ARG A 186 -10.39 10.81 -14.16
CA ARG A 186 -10.97 9.65 -13.46
C ARG A 186 -10.37 8.36 -13.98
N LEU A 187 -10.26 8.19 -15.30
CA LEU A 187 -9.60 7.02 -15.88
C LEU A 187 -8.13 6.96 -15.47
N TRP A 188 -7.42 8.10 -15.47
CA TRP A 188 -6.02 8.19 -15.06
C TRP A 188 -5.81 7.77 -13.60
N VAL A 189 -6.69 8.18 -12.67
CA VAL A 189 -6.68 7.73 -11.28
C VAL A 189 -6.96 6.23 -11.18
N CYS A 190 -7.98 5.74 -11.91
CA CYS A 190 -8.34 4.32 -11.90
C CYS A 190 -7.21 3.42 -12.41
N LEU A 191 -6.49 3.84 -13.46
CA LEU A 191 -5.34 3.10 -13.99
C LEU A 191 -4.25 2.89 -12.92
N HIS A 192 -3.94 3.91 -12.12
CA HIS A 192 -2.97 3.79 -11.03
C HIS A 192 -3.41 2.78 -9.96
N GLU A 193 -4.62 2.94 -9.45
CA GLU A 193 -5.15 2.09 -8.38
C GLU A 193 -5.40 0.65 -8.86
N GLN A 194 -5.82 0.49 -10.11
CA GLN A 194 -6.02 -0.82 -10.73
C GLN A 194 -4.69 -1.56 -10.89
N THR A 195 -3.59 -0.84 -11.13
CA THR A 195 -2.25 -1.45 -11.19
C THR A 195 -1.92 -2.11 -9.84
N HIS A 196 -2.18 -1.45 -8.72
CA HIS A 196 -1.98 -2.06 -7.40
C HIS A 196 -2.85 -3.30 -7.19
N ARG A 197 -4.11 -3.26 -7.62
CA ARG A 197 -5.00 -4.43 -7.54
C ARG A 197 -4.45 -5.61 -8.32
N VAL A 198 -3.96 -5.38 -9.54
CA VAL A 198 -3.36 -6.43 -10.40
C VAL A 198 -2.06 -6.96 -9.83
N GLN A 199 -1.20 -6.12 -9.23
CA GLN A 199 0.03 -6.55 -8.54
C GLN A 199 -0.25 -7.57 -7.45
N PHE A 200 -1.24 -7.30 -6.58
CA PHE A 200 -1.61 -8.23 -5.51
C PHE A 200 -2.35 -9.48 -6.03
N ALA A 201 -3.08 -9.38 -7.13
CA ALA A 201 -3.68 -10.54 -7.79
C ALA A 201 -2.61 -11.42 -8.45
N ALA A 202 -1.57 -10.84 -9.07
CA ALA A 202 -0.44 -11.55 -9.64
C ALA A 202 0.48 -12.18 -8.59
N ALA A 203 0.52 -11.61 -7.38
CA ALA A 203 1.31 -12.09 -6.25
C ALA A 203 0.42 -12.39 -5.03
N PRO A 204 -0.41 -13.46 -5.03
CA PRO A 204 -1.34 -13.75 -3.93
C PRO A 204 -0.66 -13.92 -2.55
N TRP A 205 0.62 -14.33 -2.57
CA TRP A 205 1.47 -14.48 -1.38
C TRP A 205 1.90 -13.13 -0.76
N LEU A 206 1.88 -12.04 -1.53
CA LEU A 206 2.47 -10.75 -1.14
C LEU A 206 1.77 -10.11 0.07
N ARG A 207 0.43 -10.24 0.15
CA ARG A 207 -0.35 -9.74 1.29
C ARG A 207 0.13 -10.34 2.60
N ASP A 208 0.20 -11.66 2.67
CA ASP A 208 0.55 -12.38 3.87
C ASP A 208 2.04 -12.21 4.21
N TYR A 209 2.90 -12.16 3.20
CA TYR A 209 4.33 -11.86 3.36
C TYR A 209 4.55 -10.46 3.95
N PHE A 210 3.88 -9.45 3.39
CA PHE A 210 4.00 -8.07 3.87
C PHE A 210 3.49 -7.92 5.31
N LEU A 211 2.36 -8.56 5.64
CA LEU A 211 1.83 -8.57 7.00
C LEU A 211 2.77 -9.28 7.98
N ALA A 212 3.37 -10.40 7.58
CA ALA A 212 4.38 -11.10 8.40
C ALA A 212 5.58 -10.20 8.68
N LYS A 213 6.06 -9.43 7.70
CA LYS A 213 7.15 -8.45 7.87
C LYS A 213 6.74 -7.30 8.80
N ILE A 214 5.52 -6.80 8.71
CA ILE A 214 4.99 -5.80 9.66
C ILE A 214 4.97 -6.36 11.07
N THR A 215 4.53 -7.61 11.25
CA THR A 215 4.50 -8.29 12.55
C THR A 215 5.91 -8.45 13.12
N GLU A 216 6.85 -8.93 12.31
CA GLU A 216 8.26 -9.08 12.70
C GLU A 216 8.90 -7.73 13.08
N LEU A 217 8.53 -6.65 12.37
CA LEU A 217 8.97 -5.29 12.70
C LEU A 217 8.41 -4.85 14.06
N GLY A 218 7.11 -5.07 14.31
CA GLY A 218 6.45 -4.75 15.58
C GLY A 218 7.11 -5.46 16.77
N ASP A 219 7.35 -6.76 16.65
CA ASP A 219 8.03 -7.57 17.66
C ASP A 219 9.46 -7.06 17.92
N SER A 220 10.18 -6.72 16.85
CA SER A 220 11.56 -6.20 16.94
C SER A 220 11.63 -4.80 17.52
N ALA A 221 10.58 -4.02 17.38
CA ALA A 221 10.47 -2.64 17.87
C ALA A 221 9.81 -2.54 19.25
N ALA A 222 9.24 -3.62 19.79
CA ALA A 222 8.43 -3.61 21.02
C ALA A 222 9.15 -2.99 22.22
N SER A 223 10.48 -3.08 22.31
CA SER A 223 11.28 -2.49 23.39
C SER A 223 11.54 -0.98 23.20
N THR A 224 11.50 -0.47 21.98
CA THR A 224 11.90 0.91 21.60
C THR A 224 10.75 1.74 21.08
N PHE A 225 9.64 1.11 20.67
CA PHE A 225 8.47 1.78 20.11
C PHE A 225 7.64 2.45 21.23
N ASP A 226 7.46 3.77 21.10
CA ASP A 226 6.52 4.52 21.93
C ASP A 226 5.35 4.99 21.05
N LEU A 227 4.17 4.46 21.36
CA LEU A 227 2.95 4.75 20.64
C LEU A 227 2.62 6.25 20.65
N LYS A 228 2.87 6.94 21.79
CA LYS A 228 2.66 8.38 21.93
C LYS A 228 3.57 9.18 21.01
N ASP A 229 4.83 8.76 20.87
CA ASP A 229 5.78 9.43 19.99
C ASP A 229 5.42 9.22 18.52
N ALA A 230 4.93 8.02 18.15
CA ALA A 230 4.44 7.76 16.80
C ALA A 230 3.23 8.63 16.44
N PHE A 231 2.25 8.76 17.35
CA PHE A 231 1.08 9.61 17.14
C PHE A 231 1.41 11.10 17.20
N ARG A 232 2.30 11.51 18.10
CA ARG A 232 2.80 12.90 18.13
C ARG A 232 3.48 13.26 16.81
N ALA A 233 4.29 12.36 16.26
CA ALA A 233 4.94 12.54 14.96
C ALA A 233 3.90 12.63 13.82
N ALA A 234 2.82 11.82 13.87
CA ALA A 234 1.72 11.90 12.92
C ALA A 234 0.91 13.21 13.04
N ALA A 235 0.65 13.66 14.26
CA ALA A 235 -0.04 14.93 14.53
C ALA A 235 0.79 16.14 14.08
N GLN A 236 2.11 16.12 14.31
CA GLN A 236 3.02 17.17 13.85
C GLN A 236 3.13 17.21 12.31
N ALA A 237 3.14 16.04 11.65
CA ALA A 237 3.07 15.97 10.18
C ALA A 237 1.80 16.61 9.61
N ARG A 238 0.73 16.68 10.40
CA ARG A 238 -0.53 17.34 10.05
C ARG A 238 -0.47 18.86 10.18
N ALA A 239 0.34 19.38 11.10
CA ALA A 239 0.43 20.83 11.43
C ALA A 239 1.52 21.57 10.64
N GLU A 240 2.49 20.85 10.07
CA GLU A 240 3.63 21.46 9.36
C GLU A 240 3.38 21.56 7.86
N GLU A 241 3.65 22.73 7.28
CA GLU A 241 3.79 22.90 5.83
C GLU A 241 4.97 22.06 5.30
N PRO A 242 4.97 21.67 4.01
CA PRO A 242 6.01 20.79 3.46
C PRO A 242 7.37 21.49 3.39
N GLY A 243 8.21 21.36 4.40
CA GLY A 243 9.55 21.95 4.34
C GLY A 243 10.43 21.72 5.57
N GLU A 244 9.94 21.94 6.77
CA GLU A 244 10.79 22.04 7.96
C GLU A 244 10.25 21.21 9.14
N GLY A 245 10.53 19.93 9.17
CA GLY A 245 10.25 19.09 10.34
C GLY A 245 11.55 18.58 10.95
N ARG A 246 11.92 19.02 12.15
CA ARG A 246 12.96 18.39 12.96
C ARG A 246 12.53 16.97 13.32
N ALA A 247 13.26 15.99 12.81
CA ALA A 247 13.08 14.61 13.21
C ALA A 247 13.48 14.47 14.69
N HIS A 248 12.53 14.11 15.58
CA HIS A 248 12.90 13.60 16.89
C HIS A 248 13.61 12.26 16.70
N PRO A 249 14.74 12.01 17.38
CA PRO A 249 15.41 10.72 17.29
C PRO A 249 14.48 9.66 17.88
N VAL A 250 13.96 8.79 17.01
CA VAL A 250 13.48 7.47 17.46
C VAL A 250 14.69 6.80 18.09
N LYS A 251 14.58 6.36 19.35
CA LYS A 251 15.61 5.57 20.03
C LYS A 251 16.14 4.53 19.06
N GLU A 252 17.45 4.34 19.02
CA GLU A 252 18.13 3.50 18.04
C GLU A 252 17.41 2.17 17.79
N ALA A 253 16.84 2.04 16.58
CA ALA A 253 16.21 0.80 16.14
C ALA A 253 17.28 -0.31 16.12
N THR A 254 16.93 -1.51 16.56
CA THR A 254 17.81 -2.67 16.48
C THR A 254 18.26 -2.92 15.03
N ALA A 255 19.40 -3.56 14.83
CA ALA A 255 19.86 -3.94 13.49
C ALA A 255 18.80 -4.79 12.74
N LYS A 256 18.10 -5.66 13.48
CA LYS A 256 16.99 -6.48 12.97
C LYS A 256 15.83 -5.59 12.48
N ALA A 257 15.36 -4.66 13.29
CA ALA A 257 14.27 -3.75 12.92
C ALA A 257 14.64 -2.90 11.69
N ARG A 258 15.89 -2.44 11.59
CA ARG A 258 16.38 -1.71 10.41
C ARG A 258 16.36 -2.56 9.14
N LYS A 259 16.77 -3.83 9.24
CA LYS A 259 16.75 -4.77 8.10
C LYS A 259 15.31 -4.98 7.61
N ILE A 260 14.36 -5.28 8.52
CA ILE A 260 12.97 -5.50 8.15
C ILE A 260 12.35 -4.24 7.54
N ALA A 261 12.63 -3.06 8.12
CA ALA A 261 12.17 -1.79 7.56
C ALA A 261 12.73 -1.53 6.15
N SER A 262 13.98 -1.92 5.88
CA SER A 262 14.60 -1.86 4.55
C SER A 262 13.88 -2.79 3.56
N GLU A 263 13.55 -4.03 3.95
CA GLU A 263 12.78 -4.97 3.13
C GLU A 263 11.38 -4.42 2.80
N LEU A 264 10.65 -3.90 3.79
CA LEU A 264 9.34 -3.26 3.56
C LEU A 264 9.44 -2.05 2.64
N THR A 265 10.51 -1.26 2.76
CA THR A 265 10.77 -0.12 1.87
C THR A 265 11.00 -0.55 0.44
N ALA A 266 11.77 -1.60 0.22
CA ALA A 266 12.04 -2.13 -1.10
C ALA A 266 10.74 -2.62 -1.77
N ILE A 267 9.87 -3.33 -1.03
CA ILE A 267 8.56 -3.76 -1.53
C ILE A 267 7.71 -2.56 -1.92
N MET A 268 7.58 -1.56 -1.05
CA MET A 268 6.80 -0.36 -1.35
C MET A 268 7.36 0.41 -2.55
N SER A 269 8.70 0.49 -2.66
CA SER A 269 9.37 1.12 -3.81
C SER A 269 9.11 0.37 -5.11
N LEU A 270 9.09 -0.96 -5.06
CA LEU A 270 8.73 -1.81 -6.21
C LEU A 270 7.29 -1.57 -6.65
N LEU A 271 6.33 -1.63 -5.72
CA LEU A 271 4.90 -1.47 -6.02
C LEU A 271 4.62 -0.11 -6.67
N GLU A 272 5.08 0.96 -6.03
CA GLU A 272 4.90 2.33 -6.54
C GLU A 272 5.71 2.57 -7.82
N GLY A 273 6.93 2.02 -7.89
CA GLY A 273 7.79 2.12 -9.07
C GLY A 273 7.16 1.48 -10.30
N HIS A 274 6.61 0.28 -10.16
CA HIS A 274 5.89 -0.40 -11.23
C HIS A 274 4.62 0.36 -11.63
N ALA A 275 3.82 0.83 -10.66
CA ALA A 275 2.65 1.64 -10.97
C ALA A 275 3.03 2.92 -11.74
N ASN A 276 4.13 3.59 -11.39
CA ASN A 276 4.61 4.77 -12.11
C ASN A 276 5.05 4.44 -13.55
N VAL A 277 5.74 3.31 -13.77
CA VAL A 277 6.13 2.86 -15.13
C VAL A 277 4.88 2.54 -15.96
N VAL A 278 3.89 1.86 -15.39
CA VAL A 278 2.60 1.62 -16.06
C VAL A 278 1.93 2.95 -16.42
N MET A 279 1.91 3.91 -15.49
CA MET A 279 1.35 5.24 -15.74
C MET A 279 2.15 6.00 -16.82
N ASP A 280 3.45 5.80 -16.94
CA ASP A 280 4.26 6.41 -18.01
C ASP A 280 4.00 5.78 -19.39
N ALA A 281 3.56 4.54 -19.44
CA ALA A 281 3.12 3.88 -20.67
C ALA A 281 1.72 4.31 -21.13
N VAL A 282 0.90 4.95 -20.26
CA VAL A 282 -0.40 5.50 -20.65
C VAL A 282 -0.21 6.68 -21.61
N ASP A 283 -0.66 6.53 -22.83
CA ASP A 283 -0.56 7.54 -23.90
C ASP A 283 -1.89 8.29 -24.16
N ALA A 284 -1.89 9.13 -25.19
CA ALA A 284 -3.07 9.90 -25.58
C ALA A 284 -4.16 9.06 -26.28
N GLN A 285 -3.89 7.81 -26.63
CA GLN A 285 -4.92 6.89 -27.15
C GLN A 285 -5.77 6.34 -25.99
N ILE A 286 -5.16 6.16 -24.82
CA ILE A 286 -5.84 5.70 -23.59
C ILE A 286 -6.45 6.90 -22.86
N VAL A 287 -5.64 7.94 -22.59
CA VAL A 287 -6.08 9.16 -21.89
C VAL A 287 -5.70 10.38 -22.73
N PRO A 288 -6.61 10.94 -23.53
CA PRO A 288 -6.32 12.02 -24.49
C PRO A 288 -5.56 13.22 -23.90
N THR A 289 -5.89 13.62 -22.69
CA THR A 289 -5.26 14.78 -22.01
C THR A 289 -4.15 14.41 -21.03
N VAL A 290 -3.60 13.19 -21.07
CA VAL A 290 -2.61 12.65 -20.12
C VAL A 290 -1.41 13.58 -19.88
N LYS A 291 -0.85 14.19 -20.92
CA LYS A 291 0.28 15.15 -20.80
C LYS A 291 -0.07 16.36 -19.94
N THR A 292 -1.30 16.86 -20.07
CA THR A 292 -1.79 17.99 -19.28
C THR A 292 -2.04 17.57 -17.84
N ILE A 293 -2.66 16.41 -17.61
CA ILE A 293 -2.88 15.83 -16.28
C ILE A 293 -1.56 15.68 -15.56
N ARG A 294 -0.57 14.98 -16.14
CA ARG A 294 0.76 14.78 -15.54
C ARG A 294 1.45 16.07 -15.18
N ARG A 295 1.50 17.03 -16.11
CA ARG A 295 2.13 18.33 -15.88
C ARG A 295 1.49 19.08 -14.70
N ARG A 296 0.17 19.12 -14.62
CA ARG A 296 -0.57 19.84 -13.57
C ARG A 296 -0.51 19.09 -12.24
N PHE A 297 -0.65 17.77 -12.27
CA PHE A 297 -0.56 16.92 -11.08
C PHE A 297 0.85 16.95 -10.46
N ASN A 298 1.91 16.90 -11.25
CA ASN A 298 3.27 16.98 -10.77
C ASN A 298 3.61 18.33 -10.12
N ARG A 299 3.01 19.43 -10.61
CA ARG A 299 3.13 20.75 -9.95
C ARG A 299 2.47 20.77 -8.57
N ARG A 300 1.38 20.03 -8.39
CA ARG A 300 0.66 19.89 -7.13
C ARG A 300 1.35 18.97 -6.12
N SER A 301 2.33 18.19 -6.52
CA SER A 301 2.85 16.97 -5.88
C SER A 301 3.40 17.06 -4.44
N SER A 302 2.84 17.92 -3.59
CA SER A 302 3.07 17.86 -2.13
C SER A 302 2.35 16.68 -1.46
N THR A 303 1.29 16.16 -2.06
CA THR A 303 0.35 15.21 -1.44
C THR A 303 0.84 13.76 -1.43
N GLN A 304 1.38 13.25 -2.56
CA GLN A 304 1.98 11.90 -2.60
C GLN A 304 3.16 11.78 -1.63
N LYS A 305 4.02 12.82 -1.58
CA LYS A 305 5.12 12.89 -0.62
C LYS A 305 4.66 12.85 0.83
N PHE A 306 3.42 13.26 1.11
CA PHE A 306 2.88 13.28 2.47
C PHE A 306 2.46 11.89 2.96
N LEU A 307 1.69 11.13 2.17
CA LEU A 307 1.26 9.76 2.54
C LEU A 307 2.48 8.86 2.77
N THR A 308 3.39 8.91 1.85
CA THR A 308 4.69 8.24 1.91
C THR A 308 5.48 8.62 3.16
N LYS A 309 5.62 9.93 3.43
CA LYS A 309 6.30 10.42 4.65
C LYS A 309 5.60 9.95 5.92
N LEU A 310 4.26 9.86 5.90
CA LEU A 310 3.51 9.39 7.06
C LEU A 310 3.71 7.90 7.31
N ILE A 311 3.63 7.06 6.26
CA ILE A 311 3.91 5.62 6.38
C ILE A 311 5.33 5.39 6.90
N TYR A 312 6.33 6.09 6.36
CA TYR A 312 7.71 6.00 6.87
C TYR A 312 7.84 6.48 8.31
N ARG A 313 7.13 7.53 8.71
CA ARG A 313 7.12 8.00 10.10
C ARG A 313 6.45 6.98 11.05
N LEU A 314 5.33 6.39 10.64
CA LEU A 314 4.64 5.35 11.42
C LEU A 314 5.50 4.09 11.57
N LEU A 315 6.29 3.76 10.55
CA LEU A 315 7.24 2.64 10.58
C LEU A 315 8.59 2.99 11.23
N GLY A 316 8.76 4.21 11.78
CA GLY A 316 9.99 4.64 12.44
C GLY A 316 11.18 4.87 11.50
N MET A 317 10.94 5.07 10.20
CA MET A 317 11.97 5.14 9.17
C MET A 317 12.47 6.58 8.94
N ASN A 318 13.78 6.78 8.87
CA ASN A 318 14.41 8.09 8.71
C ASN A 318 14.30 8.68 7.29
N LYS A 319 14.41 10.02 7.20
CA LYS A 319 14.31 10.82 5.94
C LYS A 319 15.21 10.34 4.78
N LYS A 320 16.29 9.60 5.03
CA LYS A 320 17.20 9.09 3.99
C LYS A 320 16.61 7.96 3.15
N MET A 321 15.56 7.27 3.62
CA MET A 321 14.93 6.16 2.93
C MET A 321 13.76 6.58 2.02
N ALA A 322 13.46 7.87 1.89
CA ALA A 322 12.30 8.41 1.18
C ALA A 322 12.53 8.66 -0.33
N GLN A 323 13.32 7.81 -1.02
CA GLN A 323 13.60 8.00 -2.45
C GLN A 323 12.73 7.09 -3.34
N TYR A 324 11.40 7.32 -3.36
CA TYR A 324 10.46 6.64 -4.27
C TYR A 324 10.80 6.74 -5.76
N ARG A 325 11.59 7.75 -6.15
CA ARG A 325 12.09 7.87 -7.52
C ARG A 325 13.00 6.70 -7.93
N ASP A 326 13.59 6.05 -6.94
CA ASP A 326 14.54 4.97 -7.22
C ASP A 326 13.79 3.67 -7.58
N GLY A 327 12.58 3.45 -7.01
CA GLY A 327 11.72 2.33 -7.42
C GLY A 327 11.28 2.42 -8.88
N GLN A 328 10.89 3.61 -9.36
CA GLN A 328 10.54 3.82 -10.77
C GLN A 328 11.75 3.63 -11.68
N LYS A 329 12.92 4.15 -11.30
CA LYS A 329 14.16 3.96 -12.05
C LYS A 329 14.57 2.50 -12.11
N PHE A 330 14.43 1.77 -10.99
CA PHE A 330 14.69 0.34 -10.93
C PHE A 330 13.81 -0.42 -11.94
N VAL A 331 12.49 -0.25 -11.84
CA VAL A 331 11.55 -0.95 -12.72
C VAL A 331 11.79 -0.56 -14.19
N GLN A 332 11.95 0.74 -14.47
CA GLN A 332 12.21 1.20 -15.84
C GLN A 332 13.49 0.61 -16.40
N HIS A 333 14.60 0.60 -15.64
CA HIS A 333 15.87 0.04 -16.08
C HIS A 333 15.74 -1.45 -16.39
N VAL A 334 15.08 -2.23 -15.52
CA VAL A 334 14.88 -3.66 -15.75
C VAL A 334 14.00 -3.89 -16.98
N VAL A 335 12.89 -3.16 -17.10
CA VAL A 335 11.99 -3.28 -18.27
C VAL A 335 12.68 -2.88 -19.56
N ASP A 336 13.53 -1.85 -19.57
CA ASP A 336 14.30 -1.43 -20.73
C ASP A 336 15.34 -2.49 -21.13
N ALA A 337 15.93 -3.19 -20.16
CA ALA A 337 16.95 -4.20 -20.38
C ALA A 337 16.37 -5.56 -20.85
N VAL A 338 15.27 -6.02 -20.25
CA VAL A 338 14.77 -7.40 -20.44
C VAL A 338 13.29 -7.50 -20.86
N GLY A 339 12.58 -6.40 -20.92
CA GLY A 339 11.14 -6.34 -21.22
C GLY A 339 10.23 -6.58 -20.01
N MET A 340 8.98 -6.15 -20.14
CA MET A 340 7.97 -6.25 -19.07
C MET A 340 7.65 -7.72 -18.74
N GLU A 341 7.58 -8.59 -19.72
CA GLU A 341 7.28 -10.01 -19.53
C GLU A 341 8.32 -10.69 -18.61
N ARG A 342 9.62 -10.48 -18.87
CA ARG A 342 10.67 -11.03 -18.01
C ARG A 342 10.74 -10.34 -16.65
N PHE A 343 10.41 -9.06 -16.57
CA PHE A 343 10.29 -8.36 -15.28
C PHE A 343 9.21 -9.00 -14.39
N ASN A 344 8.13 -9.52 -14.96
CA ASN A 344 6.97 -10.04 -14.21
C ASN A 344 7.31 -11.24 -13.30
N VAL A 345 8.46 -11.90 -13.46
CA VAL A 345 8.93 -12.96 -12.53
C VAL A 345 9.04 -12.43 -11.09
N VAL A 346 9.11 -11.11 -10.90
CA VAL A 346 9.13 -10.47 -9.57
C VAL A 346 7.88 -10.78 -8.75
N TRP A 347 6.76 -11.11 -9.40
CA TRP A 347 5.49 -11.40 -8.75
C TRP A 347 5.29 -12.88 -8.39
N GLU A 348 6.15 -13.79 -8.87
CA GLU A 348 5.97 -15.23 -8.72
C GLU A 348 6.23 -15.73 -7.29
N ARG A 349 7.27 -15.21 -6.64
CA ARG A 349 7.72 -15.69 -5.32
C ARG A 349 8.47 -14.61 -4.52
N PRO A 350 8.49 -14.70 -3.17
CA PRO A 350 9.14 -13.70 -2.32
C PRO A 350 10.64 -13.51 -2.59
N GLU A 351 11.33 -14.57 -3.02
CA GLU A 351 12.76 -14.55 -3.31
C GLU A 351 13.12 -13.65 -4.50
N ASN A 352 12.16 -13.42 -5.39
CA ASN A 352 12.31 -12.54 -6.54
C ASN A 352 12.15 -11.05 -6.19
N LEU A 353 11.67 -10.72 -4.98
CA LEU A 353 11.60 -9.32 -4.54
C LEU A 353 13.00 -8.67 -4.54
N PRO A 354 13.12 -7.43 -5.00
CA PRO A 354 14.37 -6.70 -4.90
C PRO A 354 14.68 -6.33 -3.45
N THR A 355 15.95 -6.37 -3.09
CA THR A 355 16.47 -5.73 -1.87
C THR A 355 16.59 -4.22 -2.08
N GLU A 356 16.71 -3.44 -1.00
CA GLU A 356 16.96 -2.00 -1.10
C GLU A 356 18.24 -1.68 -1.88
N ARG A 357 19.27 -2.52 -1.78
CA ARG A 357 20.52 -2.37 -2.55
C ARG A 357 20.30 -2.56 -4.04
N GLU A 358 19.46 -3.51 -4.42
CA GLU A 358 19.13 -3.80 -5.83
C GLU A 358 18.20 -2.74 -6.41
N ILE A 359 17.33 -2.11 -5.62
CA ILE A 359 16.57 -0.92 -6.06
C ILE A 359 17.53 0.18 -6.57
N HIS A 360 18.74 0.31 -5.97
CA HIS A 360 19.76 1.26 -6.39
C HIS A 360 20.78 0.68 -7.38
N ASN A 361 20.76 -0.64 -7.61
CA ASN A 361 21.62 -1.35 -8.55
C ASN A 361 20.81 -2.44 -9.29
N PRO A 362 19.99 -2.05 -10.28
CA PRO A 362 19.06 -2.97 -10.96
C PRO A 362 19.75 -4.15 -11.64
N ASP A 363 20.98 -3.97 -12.16
CA ASP A 363 21.74 -5.04 -12.81
C ASP A 363 22.02 -6.21 -11.85
N ALA A 364 22.26 -5.93 -10.57
CA ALA A 364 22.45 -6.98 -9.57
C ALA A 364 21.17 -7.81 -9.34
N TRP A 365 19.98 -7.21 -9.48
CA TRP A 365 18.71 -7.94 -9.45
C TRP A 365 18.54 -8.82 -10.69
N ILE A 366 18.84 -8.28 -11.88
CA ILE A 366 18.82 -9.03 -13.15
C ILE A 366 19.70 -10.26 -13.05
N GLU A 367 20.96 -10.09 -12.63
CA GLU A 367 21.92 -11.17 -12.45
C GLU A 367 21.44 -12.23 -11.45
N ARG A 368 20.92 -11.81 -10.30
CA ARG A 368 20.45 -12.74 -9.26
C ARG A 368 19.19 -13.49 -9.66
N VAL A 369 18.20 -12.81 -10.25
CA VAL A 369 16.86 -13.40 -10.46
C VAL A 369 16.74 -14.03 -11.84
N LEU A 370 17.23 -13.37 -12.89
CA LEU A 370 17.00 -13.81 -14.27
C LEU A 370 18.10 -14.72 -14.82
N ASP A 371 19.34 -14.58 -14.34
CA ASP A 371 20.44 -15.43 -14.79
C ASP A 371 20.52 -16.73 -13.98
N GLU A 372 20.04 -16.78 -12.74
CA GLU A 372 19.89 -18.03 -12.00
C GLU A 372 18.79 -18.92 -12.59
N ASP A 373 17.65 -18.36 -13.03
CA ASP A 373 16.59 -19.13 -13.69
C ASP A 373 17.10 -19.72 -15.04
N ALA A 374 17.97 -19.03 -15.77
CA ALA A 374 18.63 -19.57 -16.95
C ALA A 374 19.54 -20.77 -16.62
N LYS A 375 20.22 -20.76 -15.48
CA LYS A 375 21.07 -21.87 -15.01
C LYS A 375 20.26 -23.10 -14.58
N VAL A 376 19.08 -22.89 -13.98
CA VAL A 376 18.18 -23.99 -13.54
C VAL A 376 17.55 -24.70 -14.75
N VAL A 377 17.16 -23.96 -15.80
CA VAL A 377 16.59 -24.53 -17.02
C VAL A 377 17.63 -25.37 -17.77
N VAL A 378 18.90 -24.94 -17.83
CA VAL A 378 19.99 -25.67 -18.47
C VAL A 378 20.39 -26.93 -17.69
N ALA A 379 20.31 -26.89 -16.35
CA ALA A 379 20.62 -28.05 -15.50
C ALA A 379 19.49 -29.11 -15.48
N GLY A 380 18.24 -28.73 -15.75
CA GLY A 380 17.08 -29.64 -15.83
C GLY A 380 16.87 -30.29 -17.20
N GLY A 381 17.52 -29.79 -18.25
CA GLY A 381 17.38 -30.29 -19.64
C GLY A 381 18.39 -31.37 -20.07
N GLY A 382 19.24 -31.86 -19.16
CA GLY A 382 20.38 -32.74 -19.49
C GLY A 382 20.17 -34.25 -19.38
N ASP A 383 18.99 -34.74 -18.98
CA ASP A 383 18.79 -36.17 -18.66
C ASP A 383 17.81 -36.95 -19.58
N GLU A 384 17.51 -36.45 -20.77
CA GLU A 384 16.68 -37.21 -21.73
C GLU A 384 17.36 -37.40 -23.10
N GLU A 385 18.59 -37.90 -23.14
CA GLU A 385 19.15 -38.52 -24.36
C GLU A 385 20.31 -39.46 -23.98
N ASN A 386 19.94 -40.69 -23.55
CA ASN A 386 20.74 -41.87 -23.87
C ASN A 386 20.12 -43.16 -23.29
N THR A 387 19.17 -43.76 -23.99
CA THR A 387 18.97 -45.23 -24.03
C THR A 387 18.24 -45.58 -25.33
N ALA A 388 19.05 -45.90 -26.34
CA ALA A 388 18.67 -46.73 -27.46
C ALA A 388 19.25 -48.10 -27.24
#